data_cd4c5b5e93e9aaef009dbd1e31a4d2b0
#
_entry.id   cd4c5b5e93e9aaef009dbd1e31a4d2b0
#
_cell.length_a   1.000
_cell.length_b   1.000
_cell.length_c   1.000
_cell.angle_alpha   90.00
_cell.angle_beta   90.00
_cell.angle_gamma   90.00
#
_symmetry.space_group_name_H-M   'P 1'
#
loop_
_entity.id
_entity.type
_entity.pdbx_description
1 polymer ?
#
loop_
_entity_poly.entity_id
_entity_poly.type
_entity_poly.pdbx_seq_one_letter_code
_entity_poly.pdbx_strand_id
1 'polypeptide(L)'
;MLPAEGPQAQNETDPRDEPSSVASSADAQTAAAFASSWNAVRVGSVYTRDQFLDWFSPVDPASLAGQTVLELGFGNGSQLCHVGDYRPARLCGIELGDTLEQTRKNLQHLPKGMLELYHGDLTTADLGRFDFVYCIGVLHHLENPENGFESVLRHTRPGGRFHCWVYGREGNGVVIHLVDPIRRFASKLPWWVNKFGVAFPLAVPYYAYAKSLQFASRRVRTPMVRRILGQLPLEDYSLWIAQRPFAFFHHVAFDQLVTPQTHYIGRAQIESWLRHPDVDPTSTYIIQRNGNSWKFGGHRREDGRPGLS
;
A
#
# COMPACT_ATOMS: atom_id res chain seq x y z
N MET A 1 -52.19 17.03 -30.79
CA MET A 1 -51.15 17.83 -30.10
C MET A 1 -50.35 16.86 -29.23
N LEU A 2 -49.24 16.40 -29.74
CA LEU A 2 -48.33 15.50 -29.04
C LEU A 2 -47.30 16.35 -28.25
N PRO A 3 -46.88 15.99 -27.03
CA PRO A 3 -45.89 16.74 -26.30
C PRO A 3 -44.49 16.49 -26.90
N ALA A 4 -43.69 17.55 -26.96
CA ALA A 4 -42.33 17.55 -27.45
C ALA A 4 -41.43 16.76 -26.51
N GLU A 5 -40.62 15.85 -27.09
CA GLU A 5 -39.54 15.18 -26.40
C GLU A 5 -38.44 16.20 -26.05
N GLY A 6 -38.08 16.26 -24.75
CA GLY A 6 -36.97 17.03 -24.26
C GLY A 6 -35.61 16.39 -24.68
N PRO A 7 -34.52 17.15 -24.75
CA PRO A 7 -33.25 16.63 -25.18
C PRO A 7 -32.70 15.58 -24.21
N GLN A 8 -32.38 14.39 -24.72
CA GLN A 8 -31.63 13.37 -24.03
C GLN A 8 -30.26 13.94 -23.64
N ALA A 9 -29.96 13.93 -22.37
CA ALA A 9 -28.60 14.22 -21.89
C ALA A 9 -27.65 13.19 -22.47
N GLN A 10 -26.83 13.61 -23.42
CA GLN A 10 -25.69 12.84 -23.88
C GLN A 10 -24.73 12.72 -22.68
N ASN A 11 -24.48 11.48 -22.25
CA ASN A 11 -23.43 11.14 -21.30
C ASN A 11 -22.09 11.42 -22.03
N GLU A 12 -21.57 12.63 -21.89
CA GLU A 12 -20.18 12.91 -22.26
C GLU A 12 -19.27 12.11 -21.32
N THR A 13 -18.72 11.01 -21.81
CA THR A 13 -17.59 10.33 -21.19
C THR A 13 -16.43 11.31 -21.14
N ASP A 14 -15.92 11.61 -19.95
CA ASP A 14 -14.75 12.46 -19.74
C ASP A 14 -13.55 11.84 -20.51
N PRO A 15 -12.88 12.54 -21.43
CA PRO A 15 -11.75 12.00 -22.21
C PRO A 15 -10.57 11.51 -21.34
N ARG A 16 -10.64 11.68 -20.01
CA ARG A 16 -9.68 11.17 -19.01
C ARG A 16 -9.95 9.72 -18.60
N ASP A 17 -11.04 9.11 -19.03
CA ASP A 17 -11.40 7.71 -18.73
C ASP A 17 -10.87 6.68 -19.76
N GLU A 18 -10.09 7.10 -20.78
CA GLU A 18 -9.50 6.16 -21.74
C GLU A 18 -8.32 5.40 -21.11
N PRO A 19 -8.33 4.05 -21.11
CA PRO A 19 -7.23 3.25 -20.59
C PRO A 19 -6.04 3.33 -21.53
N SER A 20 -5.01 4.09 -21.16
CA SER A 20 -3.73 4.06 -21.86
C SER A 20 -2.92 2.86 -21.38
N SER A 21 -2.68 1.91 -22.28
CA SER A 21 -1.89 0.68 -22.16
C SER A 21 -2.49 -0.48 -21.34
N VAL A 22 -2.35 -1.66 -21.92
CA VAL A 22 -2.81 -2.91 -21.28
C VAL A 22 -1.83 -3.30 -20.18
N ALA A 23 -2.30 -3.27 -18.92
CA ALA A 23 -1.54 -3.79 -17.77
C ALA A 23 -1.11 -5.24 -18.01
N SER A 24 -0.03 -5.68 -17.38
CA SER A 24 0.37 -7.08 -17.43
C SER A 24 -0.76 -7.97 -16.90
N SER A 25 -0.88 -9.18 -17.44
CA SER A 25 -1.92 -10.13 -17.00
C SER A 25 -1.75 -10.47 -15.50
N ALA A 26 -0.53 -10.47 -14.98
CA ALA A 26 -0.22 -10.77 -13.58
C ALA A 26 -0.64 -9.61 -12.65
N ASP A 27 -0.37 -8.37 -13.05
CA ASP A 27 -0.80 -7.18 -12.30
C ASP A 27 -2.32 -7.04 -12.31
N ALA A 28 -2.97 -7.28 -13.45
CA ALA A 28 -4.42 -7.26 -13.56
C ALA A 28 -5.09 -8.32 -12.66
N GLN A 29 -4.56 -9.55 -12.60
CA GLN A 29 -5.07 -10.60 -11.71
C GLN A 29 -4.88 -10.22 -10.23
N THR A 30 -3.74 -9.64 -9.89
CA THR A 30 -3.43 -9.17 -8.53
C THR A 30 -4.37 -8.05 -8.12
N ALA A 31 -4.59 -7.06 -8.98
CA ALA A 31 -5.51 -5.95 -8.73
C ALA A 31 -6.96 -6.44 -8.58
N ALA A 32 -7.43 -7.37 -9.41
CA ALA A 32 -8.77 -7.96 -9.29
C ALA A 32 -8.95 -8.73 -7.98
N ALA A 33 -7.94 -9.47 -7.53
CA ALA A 33 -7.96 -10.18 -6.26
C ALA A 33 -8.10 -9.21 -5.08
N PHE A 34 -7.33 -8.11 -5.08
CA PHE A 34 -7.45 -7.07 -4.07
C PHE A 34 -8.78 -6.33 -4.13
N ALA A 35 -9.26 -5.95 -5.33
CA ALA A 35 -10.53 -5.25 -5.47
C ALA A 35 -11.69 -6.03 -4.84
N SER A 36 -11.72 -7.36 -5.00
CA SER A 36 -12.74 -8.22 -4.38
C SER A 36 -12.72 -8.18 -2.84
N SER A 37 -11.51 -8.03 -2.25
CA SER A 37 -11.33 -7.90 -0.79
C SER A 37 -11.66 -6.48 -0.31
N TRP A 38 -11.15 -5.46 -0.99
CA TRP A 38 -11.23 -4.06 -0.59
C TRP A 38 -12.63 -3.46 -0.74
N ASN A 39 -13.41 -3.88 -1.75
CA ASN A 39 -14.80 -3.45 -1.92
C ASN A 39 -15.72 -3.90 -0.77
N ALA A 40 -15.33 -4.97 -0.06
CA ALA A 40 -16.06 -5.46 1.12
C ALA A 40 -15.62 -4.79 2.44
N VAL A 41 -14.58 -3.95 2.44
CA VAL A 41 -14.00 -3.34 3.64
C VAL A 41 -14.40 -1.87 3.73
N ARG A 42 -15.04 -1.50 4.84
CA ARG A 42 -15.38 -0.10 5.13
C ARG A 42 -14.10 0.68 5.48
N VAL A 43 -13.91 1.86 4.88
CA VAL A 43 -12.79 2.77 5.21
C VAL A 43 -12.77 3.05 6.72
N GLY A 44 -11.58 3.04 7.30
CA GLY A 44 -11.36 3.25 8.73
C GLY A 44 -11.66 2.04 9.63
N SER A 45 -12.24 0.94 9.09
CA SER A 45 -12.52 -0.26 9.89
C SER A 45 -11.31 -1.17 10.06
N VAL A 46 -10.42 -1.22 9.09
CA VAL A 46 -9.19 -2.04 9.09
C VAL A 46 -7.95 -1.15 9.20
N TYR A 47 -7.86 -0.13 8.36
CA TYR A 47 -6.74 0.81 8.35
C TYR A 47 -7.12 2.10 9.07
N THR A 48 -6.69 2.18 10.33
CA THR A 48 -6.95 3.29 11.23
C THR A 48 -5.98 4.44 10.99
N ARG A 49 -6.29 5.63 11.57
CA ARG A 49 -5.39 6.78 11.56
C ARG A 49 -4.01 6.47 12.17
N ASP A 50 -3.95 5.70 13.25
CA ASP A 50 -2.67 5.31 13.87
C ASP A 50 -1.82 4.45 12.93
N GLN A 51 -2.45 3.58 12.16
CA GLN A 51 -1.79 2.78 11.15
C GLN A 51 -1.29 3.64 9.99
N PHE A 52 -2.08 4.60 9.53
CA PHE A 52 -1.67 5.57 8.53
C PHE A 52 -0.43 6.35 9.00
N LEU A 53 -0.46 6.91 10.21
CA LEU A 53 0.67 7.65 10.78
C LEU A 53 1.93 6.78 10.91
N ASP A 54 1.77 5.52 11.30
CA ASP A 54 2.89 4.57 11.38
C ASP A 54 3.49 4.29 9.99
N TRP A 55 2.66 4.06 8.97
CA TRP A 55 3.17 3.84 7.61
C TRP A 55 3.81 5.08 7.00
N PHE A 56 3.25 6.25 7.25
CA PHE A 56 3.75 7.52 6.71
C PHE A 56 5.03 8.01 7.39
N SER A 57 5.26 7.66 8.66
CA SER A 57 6.50 8.04 9.35
C SER A 57 7.74 7.58 8.54
N PRO A 58 8.76 8.46 8.35
CA PRO A 58 9.03 9.72 9.05
C PRO A 58 8.40 10.97 8.41
N VAL A 59 7.59 10.85 7.37
CA VAL A 59 6.90 11.99 6.77
C VAL A 59 5.85 12.52 7.74
N ASP A 60 5.92 13.81 8.07
CA ASP A 60 4.85 14.49 8.79
C ASP A 60 3.71 14.80 7.81
N PRO A 61 2.52 14.21 7.98
CA PRO A 61 1.39 14.47 7.09
C PRO A 61 0.93 15.93 7.10
N ALA A 62 1.17 16.70 8.18
CA ALA A 62 0.85 18.12 8.23
C ALA A 62 1.62 18.93 7.18
N SER A 63 2.79 18.45 6.75
CA SER A 63 3.57 19.06 5.68
C SER A 63 2.92 18.97 4.30
N LEU A 64 1.85 18.20 4.14
CA LEU A 64 1.13 18.02 2.87
C LEU A 64 0.10 19.13 2.60
N ALA A 65 -0.17 19.99 3.60
CA ALA A 65 -1.11 21.09 3.43
C ALA A 65 -0.70 22.01 2.26
N GLY A 66 -1.65 22.23 1.33
CA GLY A 66 -1.43 23.07 0.16
C GLY A 66 -0.53 22.45 -0.93
N GLN A 67 -0.07 21.21 -0.77
CA GLN A 67 0.75 20.51 -1.77
C GLN A 67 -0.12 19.75 -2.78
N THR A 68 0.46 19.44 -3.94
CA THR A 68 -0.09 18.45 -4.87
C THR A 68 0.42 17.07 -4.47
N VAL A 69 -0.50 16.11 -4.25
CA VAL A 69 -0.19 14.79 -3.71
C VAL A 69 -0.73 13.71 -4.62
N LEU A 70 0.06 12.66 -4.87
CA LEU A 70 -0.34 11.49 -5.66
C LEU A 70 -0.15 10.19 -4.85
N GLU A 71 -1.19 9.36 -4.79
CA GLU A 71 -1.11 7.97 -4.34
C GLU A 71 -1.06 7.03 -5.53
N LEU A 72 -0.05 6.16 -5.58
CA LEU A 72 0.07 5.08 -6.54
C LEU A 72 -0.46 3.78 -5.91
N GLY A 73 -1.61 3.30 -6.38
CA GLY A 73 -2.32 2.15 -5.85
C GLY A 73 -3.16 2.49 -4.62
N PHE A 74 -4.28 3.20 -4.81
CA PHE A 74 -5.08 3.68 -3.68
C PHE A 74 -6.02 2.63 -3.07
N GLY A 75 -6.22 1.47 -3.70
CA GLY A 75 -7.13 0.43 -3.21
C GLY A 75 -8.56 0.96 -3.00
N ASN A 76 -9.05 0.94 -1.77
CA ASN A 76 -10.37 1.50 -1.43
C ASN A 76 -10.32 2.97 -0.94
N GLY A 77 -9.18 3.65 -1.08
CA GLY A 77 -9.00 5.04 -0.68
C GLY A 77 -8.72 5.26 0.81
N SER A 78 -8.35 4.22 1.57
CA SER A 78 -8.13 4.36 3.01
C SER A 78 -7.02 5.36 3.36
N GLN A 79 -5.93 5.39 2.58
CA GLN A 79 -4.84 6.36 2.80
C GLN A 79 -5.22 7.75 2.29
N LEU A 80 -5.85 7.85 1.10
CA LEU A 80 -6.36 9.11 0.56
C LEU A 80 -7.30 9.82 1.55
N CYS A 81 -8.15 9.06 2.26
CA CYS A 81 -9.04 9.59 3.29
C CYS A 81 -8.24 10.36 4.36
N HIS A 82 -7.19 9.75 4.90
CA HIS A 82 -6.37 10.37 5.93
C HIS A 82 -5.50 11.52 5.41
N VAL A 83 -4.98 11.40 4.18
CA VAL A 83 -4.22 12.49 3.53
C VAL A 83 -5.13 13.69 3.27
N GLY A 84 -6.37 13.46 2.86
CA GLY A 84 -7.36 14.52 2.62
C GLY A 84 -7.64 15.40 3.84
N ASP A 85 -7.57 14.83 5.05
CA ASP A 85 -7.72 15.57 6.33
C ASP A 85 -6.68 16.71 6.47
N TYR A 86 -5.50 16.59 5.84
CA TYR A 86 -4.43 17.59 5.88
C TYR A 86 -4.54 18.66 4.79
N ARG A 87 -5.64 18.64 4.01
CA ARG A 87 -5.97 19.66 3.01
C ARG A 87 -4.86 19.94 1.99
N PRO A 88 -4.41 18.95 1.24
CA PRO A 88 -3.57 19.21 0.07
C PRO A 88 -4.34 20.11 -0.93
N ALA A 89 -3.61 20.87 -1.74
CA ALA A 89 -4.23 21.67 -2.80
C ALA A 89 -4.86 20.80 -3.88
N ARG A 90 -4.24 19.65 -4.17
CA ARG A 90 -4.70 18.62 -5.12
C ARG A 90 -4.33 17.25 -4.60
N LEU A 91 -5.27 16.33 -4.56
CA LEU A 91 -5.09 14.94 -4.13
C LEU A 91 -5.49 14.01 -5.27
N CYS A 92 -4.52 13.30 -5.81
CA CYS A 92 -4.73 12.35 -6.90
C CYS A 92 -4.47 10.93 -6.46
N GLY A 93 -5.14 9.98 -7.09
CA GLY A 93 -4.87 8.57 -6.94
C GLY A 93 -5.07 7.80 -8.23
N ILE A 94 -4.26 6.76 -8.45
CA ILE A 94 -4.43 5.81 -9.56
C ILE A 94 -4.50 4.40 -9.00
N GLU A 95 -5.41 3.58 -9.54
CA GLU A 95 -5.64 2.19 -9.13
C GLU A 95 -6.01 1.35 -10.35
N LEU A 96 -5.43 0.15 -10.43
CA LEU A 96 -5.70 -0.81 -11.50
C LEU A 96 -6.94 -1.66 -11.20
N GLY A 97 -7.23 -1.91 -9.93
CA GLY A 97 -8.39 -2.69 -9.48
C GLY A 97 -9.70 -1.91 -9.62
N ASP A 98 -10.79 -2.64 -9.84
CA ASP A 98 -12.14 -2.05 -9.94
C ASP A 98 -12.68 -1.64 -8.55
N THR A 99 -12.10 -0.58 -7.99
CA THR A 99 -12.47 0.00 -6.69
C THR A 99 -12.91 1.46 -6.79
N LEU A 100 -12.85 2.06 -7.97
CA LEU A 100 -13.04 3.50 -8.20
C LEU A 100 -14.38 4.03 -7.66
N GLU A 101 -15.47 3.32 -7.93
CA GLU A 101 -16.82 3.73 -7.48
C GLU A 101 -16.93 3.66 -5.94
N GLN A 102 -16.40 2.58 -5.34
CA GLN A 102 -16.39 2.44 -3.89
C GLN A 102 -15.51 3.49 -3.23
N THR A 103 -14.37 3.80 -3.82
CA THR A 103 -13.46 4.84 -3.34
C THR A 103 -14.09 6.23 -3.41
N ARG A 104 -14.78 6.57 -4.49
CA ARG A 104 -15.55 7.83 -4.59
C ARG A 104 -16.59 7.94 -3.48
N LYS A 105 -17.31 6.86 -3.16
CA LYS A 105 -18.27 6.82 -2.04
C LYS A 105 -17.58 7.02 -0.69
N ASN A 106 -16.43 6.37 -0.48
CA ASN A 106 -15.66 6.46 0.75
C ASN A 106 -15.12 7.87 1.02
N LEU A 107 -14.79 8.61 -0.05
CA LEU A 107 -14.14 9.92 0.00
C LEU A 107 -15.10 11.10 -0.27
N GLN A 108 -16.42 10.86 -0.33
CA GLN A 108 -17.43 11.91 -0.61
C GLN A 108 -17.44 13.08 0.37
N HIS A 109 -16.84 12.91 1.56
CA HIS A 109 -16.72 13.95 2.59
C HIS A 109 -15.58 14.93 2.32
N LEU A 110 -14.66 14.62 1.39
CA LEU A 110 -13.58 15.53 1.02
C LEU A 110 -14.10 16.71 0.19
N PRO A 111 -13.44 17.87 0.25
CA PRO A 111 -13.85 19.05 -0.51
C PRO A 111 -13.95 18.77 -2.01
N LYS A 112 -15.01 19.30 -2.64
CA LYS A 112 -15.18 19.18 -4.09
C LYS A 112 -14.04 19.85 -4.84
N GLY A 113 -13.50 19.17 -5.85
CA GLY A 113 -12.39 19.68 -6.68
C GLY A 113 -11.00 19.41 -6.12
N MET A 114 -10.88 18.91 -4.88
CA MET A 114 -9.58 18.51 -4.33
C MET A 114 -9.14 17.12 -4.83
N LEU A 115 -10.08 16.19 -5.01
CA LEU A 115 -9.82 14.78 -5.28
C LEU A 115 -9.99 14.44 -6.76
N GLU A 116 -8.99 13.80 -7.33
CA GLU A 116 -9.02 13.22 -8.68
C GLU A 116 -8.62 11.74 -8.62
N LEU A 117 -9.46 10.86 -9.14
CA LEU A 117 -9.22 9.42 -9.13
C LEU A 117 -9.19 8.87 -10.54
N TYR A 118 -8.16 8.08 -10.83
CA TYR A 118 -7.91 7.47 -12.13
C TYR A 118 -7.94 5.94 -12.02
N HIS A 119 -8.55 5.28 -13.00
CA HIS A 119 -8.43 3.85 -13.20
C HIS A 119 -7.36 3.57 -14.24
N GLY A 120 -6.34 2.79 -13.88
CA GLY A 120 -5.25 2.48 -14.81
C GLY A 120 -4.02 1.87 -14.15
N ASP A 121 -3.06 1.53 -14.99
CA ASP A 121 -1.78 0.97 -14.58
C ASP A 121 -0.80 2.09 -14.19
N LEU A 122 -0.43 2.10 -12.92
CA LEU A 122 0.52 3.07 -12.37
C LEU A 122 1.90 3.03 -13.05
N THR A 123 2.29 1.88 -13.63
CA THR A 123 3.62 1.72 -14.25
C THR A 123 3.73 2.43 -15.59
N THR A 124 2.61 2.64 -16.27
CA THR A 124 2.55 3.19 -17.63
C THR A 124 1.85 4.54 -17.73
N ALA A 125 0.96 4.85 -16.76
CA ALA A 125 0.24 6.12 -16.74
C ALA A 125 1.18 7.33 -16.62
N ASP A 126 0.77 8.46 -17.20
CA ASP A 126 1.38 9.77 -16.98
C ASP A 126 0.30 10.74 -16.46
N LEU A 127 0.36 11.03 -15.17
CA LEU A 127 -0.55 11.95 -14.47
C LEU A 127 0.09 13.34 -14.23
N GLY A 128 1.28 13.57 -14.81
CA GLY A 128 2.09 14.74 -14.54
C GLY A 128 2.93 14.61 -13.25
N ARG A 129 3.36 15.73 -12.68
CA ARG A 129 4.29 15.75 -11.55
C ARG A 129 3.69 16.40 -10.32
N PHE A 130 4.04 15.87 -9.15
CA PHE A 130 3.47 16.22 -7.86
C PHE A 130 4.56 16.60 -6.85
N ASP A 131 4.19 17.41 -5.86
CA ASP A 131 5.07 17.80 -4.74
C ASP A 131 5.42 16.61 -3.87
N PHE A 132 4.46 15.70 -3.67
CA PHE A 132 4.62 14.49 -2.90
C PHE A 132 3.96 13.31 -3.60
N VAL A 133 4.72 12.22 -3.78
CA VAL A 133 4.22 10.95 -4.34
C VAL A 133 4.45 9.83 -3.33
N TYR A 134 3.42 9.03 -3.08
CA TYR A 134 3.58 7.90 -2.19
C TYR A 134 2.97 6.61 -2.76
N CYS A 135 3.56 5.48 -2.33
CA CYS A 135 3.16 4.15 -2.75
C CYS A 135 3.23 3.19 -1.56
N ILE A 136 2.10 2.93 -0.94
CA ILE A 136 2.00 2.15 0.30
C ILE A 136 1.39 0.78 0.01
N GLY A 137 2.19 -0.29 0.14
CA GLY A 137 1.68 -1.65 0.05
C GLY A 137 1.44 -2.17 -1.36
N VAL A 138 2.01 -1.53 -2.40
CA VAL A 138 1.73 -1.86 -3.80
C VAL A 138 2.95 -2.40 -4.54
N LEU A 139 4.12 -1.74 -4.46
CA LEU A 139 5.30 -2.07 -5.28
C LEU A 139 5.67 -3.56 -5.26
N HIS A 140 5.57 -4.19 -4.10
CA HIS A 140 5.90 -5.60 -3.93
C HIS A 140 4.84 -6.57 -4.49
N HIS A 141 3.74 -6.06 -5.01
CA HIS A 141 2.70 -6.84 -5.68
C HIS A 141 2.72 -6.70 -7.21
N LEU A 142 3.53 -5.79 -7.74
CA LEU A 142 3.73 -5.63 -9.18
C LEU A 142 4.57 -6.78 -9.75
N GLU A 143 4.34 -7.13 -11.00
CA GLU A 143 5.16 -8.10 -11.73
C GLU A 143 6.62 -7.64 -11.76
N ASN A 144 6.85 -6.34 -11.98
CA ASN A 144 8.15 -5.71 -11.87
C ASN A 144 8.10 -4.54 -10.87
N PRO A 145 8.53 -4.75 -9.59
CA PRO A 145 8.58 -3.71 -8.58
C PRO A 145 9.44 -2.50 -8.95
N GLU A 146 10.47 -2.70 -9.80
CA GLU A 146 11.37 -1.64 -10.25
C GLU A 146 10.64 -0.64 -11.15
N ASN A 147 9.82 -1.11 -12.09
CA ASN A 147 8.97 -0.24 -12.92
C ASN A 147 8.00 0.59 -12.05
N GLY A 148 7.52 0.02 -10.96
CA GLY A 148 6.72 0.76 -9.98
C GLY A 148 7.50 1.87 -9.30
N PHE A 149 8.74 1.62 -8.90
CA PHE A 149 9.60 2.64 -8.30
C PHE A 149 9.99 3.74 -9.32
N GLU A 150 10.27 3.36 -10.56
CA GLU A 150 10.47 4.32 -11.66
C GLU A 150 9.24 5.23 -11.84
N SER A 151 8.04 4.67 -11.72
CA SER A 151 6.80 5.45 -11.76
C SER A 151 6.70 6.43 -10.59
N VAL A 152 7.09 6.03 -9.38
CA VAL A 152 7.17 6.96 -8.23
C VAL A 152 8.07 8.15 -8.55
N LEU A 153 9.27 7.90 -9.10
CA LEU A 153 10.21 8.96 -9.45
C LEU A 153 9.68 9.83 -10.60
N ARG A 154 9.10 9.23 -11.65
CA ARG A 154 8.56 9.94 -12.81
C ARG A 154 7.50 10.95 -12.41
N HIS A 155 6.61 10.58 -11.48
CA HIS A 155 5.53 11.44 -11.00
C HIS A 155 5.98 12.42 -9.88
N THR A 156 7.14 12.24 -9.29
CA THR A 156 7.68 13.20 -8.32
C THR A 156 8.32 14.36 -9.09
N ARG A 157 7.94 15.61 -8.82
CA ARG A 157 8.59 16.77 -9.45
C ARG A 157 10.06 16.92 -9.01
N PRO A 158 10.92 17.60 -9.77
CA PRO A 158 12.24 18.00 -9.28
C PRO A 158 12.14 18.75 -7.95
N GLY A 159 12.96 18.35 -6.97
CA GLY A 159 12.88 18.84 -5.58
C GLY A 159 11.66 18.35 -4.78
N GLY A 160 10.74 17.58 -5.39
CA GLY A 160 9.62 16.95 -4.71
C GLY A 160 10.04 15.75 -3.87
N ARG A 161 9.13 15.25 -3.05
CA ARG A 161 9.38 14.15 -2.12
C ARG A 161 8.62 12.90 -2.55
N PHE A 162 9.19 11.74 -2.20
CA PHE A 162 8.50 10.46 -2.35
C PHE A 162 8.62 9.61 -1.10
N HIS A 163 7.64 8.73 -0.89
CA HIS A 163 7.59 7.79 0.22
C HIS A 163 6.96 6.46 -0.20
N CYS A 164 7.59 5.34 0.19
CA CYS A 164 7.12 4.01 -0.12
C CYS A 164 7.14 3.10 1.12
N TRP A 165 6.23 2.12 1.14
CA TRP A 165 6.25 1.02 2.09
C TRP A 165 6.09 -0.31 1.37
N VAL A 166 6.96 -1.29 1.70
CA VAL A 166 6.98 -2.61 1.06
C VAL A 166 7.19 -3.72 2.08
N TYR A 167 6.77 -4.95 1.74
CA TYR A 167 7.17 -6.14 2.50
C TYR A 167 8.67 -6.39 2.35
N GLY A 168 9.34 -6.58 3.50
CA GLY A 168 10.77 -6.86 3.57
C GLY A 168 11.09 -8.33 3.28
N ARG A 169 12.25 -8.60 2.72
CA ARG A 169 12.81 -9.96 2.66
C ARG A 169 13.33 -10.39 4.03
N GLU A 170 13.98 -9.46 4.70
CA GLU A 170 14.49 -9.63 6.05
C GLU A 170 13.33 -9.78 7.04
N GLY A 171 13.44 -10.76 7.94
CA GLY A 171 12.43 -11.08 8.94
C GLY A 171 11.23 -11.89 8.44
N ASN A 172 11.04 -12.05 7.14
CA ASN A 172 9.92 -12.80 6.55
C ASN A 172 10.25 -14.25 6.18
N GLY A 173 11.36 -14.82 6.66
CA GLY A 173 11.73 -16.19 6.30
C GLY A 173 10.61 -17.22 6.49
N VAL A 174 9.88 -17.16 7.61
CA VAL A 174 8.73 -18.04 7.86
C VAL A 174 7.62 -17.80 6.84
N VAL A 175 7.33 -16.54 6.51
CA VAL A 175 6.28 -16.21 5.54
C VAL A 175 6.68 -16.69 4.14
N ILE A 176 7.91 -16.47 3.73
CA ILE A 176 8.46 -16.87 2.42
C ILE A 176 8.44 -18.39 2.25
N HIS A 177 8.84 -19.14 3.29
CA HIS A 177 9.02 -20.59 3.16
C HIS A 177 7.77 -21.39 3.54
N LEU A 178 6.86 -20.84 4.34
CA LEU A 178 5.65 -21.53 4.79
C LEU A 178 4.38 -20.96 4.17
N VAL A 179 4.19 -19.63 4.21
CA VAL A 179 2.93 -19.01 3.75
C VAL A 179 2.89 -18.88 2.23
N ASP A 180 4.02 -18.55 1.60
CA ASP A 180 4.09 -18.36 0.15
C ASP A 180 3.70 -19.62 -0.66
N PRO A 181 4.15 -20.84 -0.32
CA PRO A 181 3.66 -22.06 -0.99
C PRO A 181 2.15 -22.26 -0.83
N ILE A 182 1.60 -21.97 0.36
CA ILE A 182 0.15 -22.06 0.62
C ILE A 182 -0.59 -21.02 -0.22
N ARG A 183 -0.08 -19.79 -0.31
CA ARG A 183 -0.65 -18.71 -1.11
C ARG A 183 -0.77 -19.09 -2.58
N ARG A 184 0.25 -19.67 -3.19
CA ARG A 184 0.24 -20.11 -4.60
C ARG A 184 -0.91 -21.05 -4.94
N PHE A 185 -1.39 -21.79 -3.95
CA PHE A 185 -2.57 -22.63 -4.07
C PHE A 185 -3.84 -21.88 -3.68
N ALA A 186 -3.84 -21.20 -2.53
CA ALA A 186 -5.00 -20.54 -1.96
C ALA A 186 -5.51 -19.38 -2.85
N SER A 187 -4.61 -18.65 -3.54
CA SER A 187 -4.97 -17.55 -4.44
C SER A 187 -5.82 -18.00 -5.65
N LYS A 188 -5.82 -19.29 -5.97
CA LYS A 188 -6.65 -19.87 -7.05
C LYS A 188 -8.04 -20.30 -6.59
N LEU A 189 -8.29 -20.27 -5.29
CA LEU A 189 -9.58 -20.67 -4.71
C LEU A 189 -10.57 -19.50 -4.76
N PRO A 190 -11.90 -19.77 -4.80
CA PRO A 190 -12.89 -18.73 -4.58
C PRO A 190 -12.61 -17.98 -3.28
N TRP A 191 -12.81 -16.67 -3.28
CA TRP A 191 -12.43 -15.79 -2.16
C TRP A 191 -12.97 -16.25 -0.79
N TRP A 192 -14.20 -16.77 -0.74
CA TRP A 192 -14.82 -17.22 0.50
C TRP A 192 -14.17 -18.54 1.01
N VAL A 193 -13.77 -19.45 0.09
CA VAL A 193 -13.02 -20.67 0.45
C VAL A 193 -11.65 -20.28 0.99
N ASN A 194 -10.94 -19.37 0.33
CA ASN A 194 -9.67 -18.85 0.81
C ASN A 194 -9.82 -18.20 2.19
N LYS A 195 -10.79 -17.31 2.35
CA LYS A 195 -10.99 -16.55 3.59
C LYS A 195 -11.34 -17.42 4.80
N PHE A 196 -12.30 -18.33 4.62
CA PHE A 196 -12.83 -19.13 5.74
C PHE A 196 -12.22 -20.54 5.81
N GLY A 197 -11.83 -21.12 4.69
CA GLY A 197 -11.26 -22.46 4.63
C GLY A 197 -9.74 -22.51 4.76
N VAL A 198 -9.02 -21.43 4.43
CA VAL A 198 -7.54 -21.38 4.50
C VAL A 198 -7.07 -20.31 5.48
N ALA A 199 -7.44 -19.05 5.27
CA ALA A 199 -6.95 -17.93 6.10
C ALA A 199 -7.40 -18.06 7.55
N PHE A 200 -8.66 -18.39 7.81
CA PHE A 200 -9.18 -18.52 9.17
C PHE A 200 -8.49 -19.62 9.99
N PRO A 201 -8.37 -20.88 9.52
CA PRO A 201 -7.66 -21.93 10.22
C PRO A 201 -6.18 -21.61 10.51
N LEU A 202 -5.51 -20.84 9.64
CA LEU A 202 -4.12 -20.42 9.85
C LEU A 202 -4.03 -19.22 10.80
N ALA A 203 -5.00 -18.30 10.75
CA ALA A 203 -5.01 -17.11 11.58
C ALA A 203 -5.24 -17.43 13.07
N VAL A 204 -6.11 -18.40 13.40
CA VAL A 204 -6.45 -18.73 14.78
C VAL A 204 -5.23 -19.15 15.60
N PRO A 205 -4.43 -20.17 15.22
CA PRO A 205 -3.28 -20.60 16.01
C PRO A 205 -2.18 -19.53 16.04
N TYR A 206 -1.97 -18.81 14.95
CA TYR A 206 -0.99 -17.73 14.95
C TYR A 206 -1.40 -16.57 15.88
N TYR A 207 -2.67 -16.19 15.89
CA TYR A 207 -3.15 -15.14 16.80
C TYR A 207 -3.07 -15.59 18.27
N ALA A 208 -3.35 -16.85 18.56
CA ALA A 208 -3.15 -17.42 19.89
C ALA A 208 -1.67 -17.37 20.31
N TYR A 209 -0.75 -17.71 19.40
CA TYR A 209 0.69 -17.55 19.60
C TYR A 209 1.07 -16.10 19.90
N ALA A 210 0.60 -15.14 19.11
CA ALA A 210 0.89 -13.71 19.30
C ALA A 210 0.40 -13.20 20.65
N LYS A 211 -0.81 -13.61 21.10
CA LYS A 211 -1.35 -13.28 22.43
C LYS A 211 -0.54 -13.92 23.56
N SER A 212 -0.11 -15.16 23.38
CA SER A 212 0.74 -15.87 24.36
C SER A 212 2.11 -15.20 24.50
N LEU A 213 2.70 -14.78 23.38
CA LEU A 213 3.95 -14.04 23.35
C LEU A 213 3.82 -12.68 24.05
N GLN A 214 2.74 -11.94 23.79
CA GLN A 214 2.45 -10.67 24.46
C GLN A 214 2.28 -10.86 25.97
N PHE A 215 1.59 -11.92 26.39
CA PHE A 215 1.42 -12.23 27.80
C PHE A 215 2.76 -12.58 28.47
N ALA A 216 3.59 -13.42 27.82
CA ALA A 216 4.91 -13.77 28.30
C ALA A 216 5.83 -12.55 28.40
N SER A 217 5.91 -11.72 27.35
CA SER A 217 6.77 -10.54 27.30
C SER A 217 6.45 -9.51 28.39
N ARG A 218 5.17 -9.39 28.77
CA ARG A 218 4.73 -8.50 29.87
C ARG A 218 5.09 -9.01 31.26
N ARG A 219 5.21 -10.32 31.45
CA ARG A 219 5.46 -10.96 32.77
C ARG A 219 6.92 -11.32 33.02
N VAL A 220 7.65 -11.58 31.96
CA VAL A 220 9.05 -11.96 32.07
C VAL A 220 9.92 -10.76 32.44
N ARG A 221 10.58 -10.83 33.60
CA ARG A 221 11.52 -9.82 34.09
C ARG A 221 12.98 -10.20 33.84
N THR A 222 13.26 -11.49 33.65
CA THR A 222 14.61 -12.03 33.50
C THR A 222 15.21 -11.64 32.15
N PRO A 223 16.37 -10.94 32.10
CA PRO A 223 16.98 -10.47 30.85
C PRO A 223 17.27 -11.61 29.85
N MET A 224 17.74 -12.76 30.36
CA MET A 224 18.02 -13.94 29.52
C MET A 224 16.77 -14.44 28.78
N VAL A 225 15.62 -14.53 29.48
CA VAL A 225 14.37 -15.00 28.87
C VAL A 225 13.83 -13.95 27.85
N ARG A 226 13.98 -12.66 28.15
CA ARG A 226 13.67 -11.60 27.17
C ARG A 226 14.49 -11.72 25.89
N ARG A 227 15.78 -12.03 26.03
CA ARG A 227 16.65 -12.25 24.87
C ARG A 227 16.21 -13.44 24.03
N ILE A 228 15.76 -14.54 24.69
CA ILE A 228 15.24 -15.72 23.98
C ILE A 228 13.92 -15.38 23.28
N LEU A 229 13.00 -14.67 23.92
CA LEU A 229 11.74 -14.24 23.30
C LEU A 229 11.98 -13.35 22.09
N GLY A 230 12.94 -12.43 22.14
CA GLY A 230 13.32 -11.56 21.03
C GLY A 230 14.02 -12.27 19.85
N GLN A 231 14.33 -13.56 19.97
CA GLN A 231 14.85 -14.39 18.86
C GLN A 231 13.75 -15.22 18.18
N LEU A 232 12.51 -15.18 18.70
CA LEU A 232 11.42 -15.90 18.07
C LEU A 232 11.05 -15.30 16.71
N PRO A 233 10.70 -16.14 15.73
CA PRO A 233 10.30 -15.68 14.42
C PRO A 233 9.13 -14.69 14.49
N LEU A 234 9.25 -13.57 13.76
CA LEU A 234 8.21 -12.55 13.70
C LEU A 234 7.82 -11.95 15.07
N GLU A 235 8.74 -11.88 16.03
CA GLU A 235 8.45 -11.40 17.39
C GLU A 235 7.81 -10.01 17.37
N ASP A 236 8.46 -9.01 16.79
CA ASP A 236 7.95 -7.64 16.69
C ASP A 236 6.59 -7.58 16.00
N TYR A 237 6.44 -8.31 14.88
CA TYR A 237 5.17 -8.39 14.17
C TYR A 237 4.08 -9.06 15.01
N SER A 238 4.40 -10.13 15.72
CA SER A 238 3.46 -10.83 16.59
C SER A 238 3.00 -9.95 17.76
N LEU A 239 3.91 -9.21 18.38
CA LEU A 239 3.58 -8.25 19.44
C LEU A 239 2.70 -7.11 18.93
N TRP A 240 2.95 -6.65 17.70
CA TRP A 240 2.12 -5.65 17.04
C TRP A 240 0.72 -6.19 16.71
N ILE A 241 0.59 -7.41 16.17
CA ILE A 241 -0.69 -8.08 15.90
C ILE A 241 -1.49 -8.32 17.19
N ALA A 242 -0.83 -8.73 18.25
CA ALA A 242 -1.48 -9.02 19.52
C ALA A 242 -2.20 -7.80 20.16
N GLN A 243 -1.88 -6.59 19.73
CA GLN A 243 -2.55 -5.36 20.19
C GLN A 243 -3.84 -5.05 19.40
N ARG A 244 -4.16 -5.84 18.38
CA ARG A 244 -5.29 -5.62 17.46
C ARG A 244 -6.37 -6.68 17.62
N PRO A 245 -7.63 -6.40 17.19
CA PRO A 245 -8.69 -7.40 17.20
C PRO A 245 -8.36 -8.56 16.25
N PHE A 246 -8.88 -9.75 16.56
CA PHE A 246 -8.72 -10.93 15.68
C PHE A 246 -9.24 -10.68 14.27
N ALA A 247 -10.36 -9.96 14.12
CA ALA A 247 -10.94 -9.64 12.83
C ALA A 247 -9.96 -8.87 11.92
N PHE A 248 -9.18 -7.96 12.48
CA PHE A 248 -8.11 -7.26 11.76
C PHE A 248 -7.05 -8.25 11.26
N PHE A 249 -6.55 -9.10 12.15
CA PHE A 249 -5.51 -10.07 11.77
C PHE A 249 -6.02 -11.09 10.75
N HIS A 250 -7.25 -11.57 10.89
CA HIS A 250 -7.87 -12.48 9.92
C HIS A 250 -7.97 -11.83 8.53
N HIS A 251 -8.29 -10.54 8.46
CA HIS A 251 -8.28 -9.80 7.20
C HIS A 251 -6.88 -9.71 6.59
N VAL A 252 -5.87 -9.35 7.40
CA VAL A 252 -4.46 -9.33 6.96
C VAL A 252 -3.98 -10.69 6.48
N ALA A 253 -4.34 -11.77 7.17
CA ALA A 253 -4.01 -13.14 6.76
C ALA A 253 -4.68 -13.52 5.43
N PHE A 254 -5.93 -13.10 5.23
CA PHE A 254 -6.64 -13.28 3.97
C PHE A 254 -5.97 -12.50 2.84
N ASP A 255 -5.63 -11.22 3.03
CA ASP A 255 -4.94 -10.40 2.04
C ASP A 255 -3.59 -11.01 1.62
N GLN A 256 -2.87 -11.63 2.57
CA GLN A 256 -1.63 -12.37 2.28
C GLN A 256 -1.86 -13.60 1.39
N LEU A 257 -3.02 -14.23 1.43
CA LEU A 257 -3.33 -15.48 0.76
C LEU A 257 -4.13 -15.31 -0.53
N VAL A 258 -4.84 -14.20 -0.70
CA VAL A 258 -5.64 -13.93 -1.90
C VAL A 258 -4.79 -13.45 -3.06
N THR A 259 -3.66 -12.82 -2.78
CA THR A 259 -2.78 -12.22 -3.77
C THR A 259 -2.00 -13.29 -4.55
N PRO A 260 -2.13 -13.38 -5.88
CA PRO A 260 -1.39 -14.38 -6.66
C PRO A 260 0.12 -14.15 -6.66
N GLN A 261 0.55 -12.89 -6.55
CA GLN A 261 1.95 -12.49 -6.62
C GLN A 261 2.35 -11.59 -5.45
N THR A 262 3.50 -11.85 -4.86
CA THR A 262 4.15 -10.98 -3.86
C THR A 262 5.66 -11.18 -3.92
N HIS A 263 6.39 -10.09 -4.05
CA HIS A 263 7.83 -10.04 -3.91
C HIS A 263 8.19 -9.59 -2.48
N TYR A 264 9.29 -10.10 -1.97
CA TYR A 264 9.85 -9.63 -0.69
C TYR A 264 11.09 -8.82 -1.00
N ILE A 265 11.00 -7.51 -0.81
CA ILE A 265 12.01 -6.54 -1.21
C ILE A 265 13.10 -6.48 -0.15
N GLY A 266 14.33 -6.86 -0.51
CA GLY A 266 15.48 -6.78 0.39
C GLY A 266 16.00 -5.35 0.53
N ARG A 267 16.63 -5.04 1.68
CA ARG A 267 17.28 -3.75 1.91
C ARG A 267 18.24 -3.34 0.79
N ALA A 268 19.05 -4.28 0.31
CA ALA A 268 20.02 -4.04 -0.77
C ALA A 268 19.34 -3.61 -2.09
N GLN A 269 18.15 -4.12 -2.37
CA GLN A 269 17.35 -3.72 -3.53
C GLN A 269 16.84 -2.29 -3.38
N ILE A 270 16.35 -1.91 -2.20
CA ILE A 270 15.93 -0.54 -1.90
C ILE A 270 17.12 0.41 -2.03
N GLU A 271 18.28 0.04 -1.49
CA GLU A 271 19.52 0.82 -1.62
C GLU A 271 19.93 0.98 -3.09
N SER A 272 19.67 -0.03 -3.94
CA SER A 272 19.89 0.08 -5.39
C SER A 272 18.94 1.09 -6.02
N TRP A 273 17.66 1.04 -5.68
CA TRP A 273 16.66 2.01 -6.17
C TRP A 273 17.00 3.44 -5.76
N LEU A 274 17.42 3.65 -4.50
CA LEU A 274 17.77 4.97 -3.98
C LEU A 274 19.10 5.52 -4.55
N ARG A 275 19.89 4.70 -5.26
CA ARG A 275 21.05 5.15 -6.07
C ARG A 275 20.67 5.64 -7.46
N HIS A 276 19.37 5.64 -7.82
CA HIS A 276 18.92 6.19 -9.10
C HIS A 276 19.44 7.64 -9.29
N PRO A 277 19.90 8.03 -10.51
CA PRO A 277 20.45 9.37 -10.77
C PRO A 277 19.53 10.52 -10.37
N ASP A 278 18.23 10.33 -10.49
CA ASP A 278 17.21 11.33 -10.14
C ASP A 278 16.95 11.43 -8.62
N VAL A 279 17.52 10.58 -7.79
CA VAL A 279 17.34 10.64 -6.32
C VAL A 279 18.45 11.50 -5.69
N ASP A 280 18.08 12.40 -4.79
CA ASP A 280 19.04 13.13 -3.96
C ASP A 280 19.55 12.21 -2.84
N PRO A 281 20.81 11.74 -2.90
CA PRO A 281 21.33 10.78 -1.93
C PRO A 281 21.41 11.31 -0.51
N THR A 282 21.42 12.64 -0.32
CA THR A 282 21.51 13.29 0.99
C THR A 282 20.18 13.30 1.73
N SER A 283 19.07 13.07 1.03
CA SER A 283 17.71 13.13 1.57
C SER A 283 17.10 11.75 1.86
N THR A 284 17.78 10.67 1.47
CA THR A 284 17.22 9.32 1.52
C THR A 284 17.15 8.73 2.92
N TYR A 285 16.15 7.90 3.14
CA TYR A 285 16.02 7.10 4.36
C TYR A 285 15.48 5.69 4.05
N ILE A 286 15.90 4.72 4.87
CA ILE A 286 15.39 3.35 4.88
C ILE A 286 15.15 2.97 6.35
N ILE A 287 13.91 2.66 6.70
CA ILE A 287 13.49 2.35 8.07
C ILE A 287 12.83 0.97 8.08
N GLN A 288 13.37 0.06 8.88
CA GLN A 288 12.73 -1.22 9.11
C GLN A 288 11.52 -1.05 10.06
N ARG A 289 10.43 -1.70 9.71
CA ARG A 289 9.20 -1.68 10.51
C ARG A 289 8.79 -3.10 10.88
N ASN A 290 8.50 -3.31 12.16
CA ASN A 290 8.06 -4.60 12.73
C ASN A 290 8.95 -5.80 12.34
N GLY A 291 10.24 -5.56 12.08
CA GLY A 291 11.20 -6.58 11.68
C GLY A 291 10.93 -7.24 10.31
N ASN A 292 9.89 -6.86 9.57
CA ASN A 292 9.42 -7.59 8.39
C ASN A 292 9.01 -6.73 7.19
N SER A 293 9.15 -5.43 7.28
CA SER A 293 8.79 -4.49 6.21
C SER A 293 9.72 -3.28 6.21
N TRP A 294 9.74 -2.54 5.11
CA TRP A 294 10.56 -1.37 4.91
C TRP A 294 9.74 -0.16 4.56
N LYS A 295 10.05 0.96 5.18
CA LYS A 295 9.68 2.32 4.77
C LYS A 295 10.89 2.98 4.19
N PHE A 296 10.77 3.60 3.04
CA PHE A 296 11.87 4.31 2.42
C PHE A 296 11.35 5.49 1.60
N GLY A 297 12.21 6.45 1.37
CA GLY A 297 11.86 7.63 0.62
C GLY A 297 13.03 8.61 0.52
N GLY A 298 12.75 9.78 0.00
CA GLY A 298 13.70 10.85 -0.20
C GLY A 298 13.12 11.96 -1.07
N HIS A 299 14.01 12.78 -1.62
CA HIS A 299 13.66 13.82 -2.58
C HIS A 299 14.13 13.43 -3.98
N ARG A 300 13.35 13.78 -4.98
CA ARG A 300 13.84 13.80 -6.35
C ARG A 300 14.81 14.96 -6.50
N ARG A 301 15.92 14.73 -7.17
CA ARG A 301 16.95 15.75 -7.42
C ARG A 301 16.35 16.94 -8.15
N GLU A 302 16.81 18.16 -7.83
CA GLU A 302 16.46 19.35 -8.61
C GLU A 302 17.11 19.32 -9.99
N ASP A 303 16.38 19.75 -11.03
CA ASP A 303 16.93 19.88 -12.37
C ASP A 303 18.14 20.83 -12.35
N GLY A 304 19.26 20.41 -12.95
CA GLY A 304 20.47 21.25 -13.09
C GLY A 304 21.53 21.10 -11.99
N ARG A 305 21.36 20.24 -10.98
CA ARG A 305 22.48 19.90 -10.08
C ARG A 305 23.23 18.68 -10.64
N PRO A 306 24.55 18.83 -10.98
CA PRO A 306 25.36 17.69 -11.41
C PRO A 306 25.41 16.61 -10.31
N GLY A 307 25.31 15.35 -10.70
CA GLY A 307 25.53 14.25 -9.79
C GLY A 307 26.91 14.38 -9.16
N LEU A 308 27.00 14.22 -7.82
CA LEU A 308 28.29 14.01 -7.19
C LEU A 308 28.84 12.70 -7.72
N SER A 309 29.88 12.83 -8.58
CA SER A 309 30.67 11.72 -9.13
C SER A 309 31.48 11.01 -8.06
#